data_8a64d7375f0a1dcdeb3c7a275ccd4e3d
#
_entry.id   8a64d7375f0a1dcdeb3c7a275ccd4e3d
#
_cell.length_a   1.000
_cell.length_b   1.000
_cell.length_c   1.000
_cell.angle_alpha   90.00
_cell.angle_beta   90.00
_cell.angle_gamma   90.00
#
_symmetry.space_group_name_H-M   'P 1'
#
loop_
_entity.id
_entity.type
_entity.pdbx_description
1 polymer ?
#
loop_
_entity_poly.entity_id
_entity_poly.type
_entity_poly.pdbx_seq_one_letter_code
_entity_poly.pdbx_strand_id
1 'polypeptide(L)'
;ADTIIDKILIKTLTTASGVVTMKDKSGNDSVLNINDSIDLRKELIIKVWSTEALAGISPNQTKEYKIKVNVHDYDPDSLRWKYMDKINNQIQITGEQKSIIFGSEVLTYSVVNSELYVYKNSLTNFGNGAPQATVGLPEGKLPTSIITFKFNDRNNAMLYATSDNYKVYESEDGINWEISEKFGDK
;
A
#
# COMPACT_ATOMS: atom_id res chain seq x y z
N ALA A 1 -2.59 3.89 -21.26
CA ALA A 1 -1.65 4.45 -22.26
C ALA A 1 -0.58 3.41 -22.50
N ASP A 2 -0.44 2.96 -23.78
CA ASP A 2 0.58 2.01 -24.14
C ASP A 2 1.93 2.71 -24.14
N THR A 3 2.67 2.56 -23.05
CA THR A 3 4.04 3.09 -22.99
C THR A 3 4.95 2.19 -23.80
N ILE A 4 5.43 2.71 -24.91
CA ILE A 4 6.34 2.01 -25.81
C ILE A 4 7.75 2.08 -25.22
N ILE A 5 8.33 0.94 -24.88
CA ILE A 5 9.70 0.84 -24.32
C ILE A 5 10.64 0.00 -25.17
N ASP A 6 10.25 -0.31 -26.42
CA ASP A 6 11.09 -1.05 -27.37
C ASP A 6 12.05 -0.16 -28.19
N LYS A 7 11.91 1.18 -28.08
CA LYS A 7 12.72 2.17 -28.80
C LYS A 7 13.03 3.36 -27.89
N ILE A 8 13.78 3.13 -26.83
CA ILE A 8 14.19 4.18 -25.91
C ILE A 8 15.53 4.75 -26.31
N LEU A 9 15.63 6.08 -26.38
CA LEU A 9 16.88 6.79 -26.58
C LEU A 9 17.45 7.24 -25.24
N ILE A 10 18.73 6.98 -25.02
CA ILE A 10 19.44 7.50 -23.84
C ILE A 10 19.94 8.90 -24.18
N LYS A 11 19.39 9.90 -23.49
CA LYS A 11 19.78 11.30 -23.69
C LYS A 11 21.20 11.58 -23.21
N THR A 12 21.59 10.99 -22.07
CA THR A 12 22.89 11.21 -21.45
C THR A 12 23.34 9.96 -20.71
N LEU A 13 24.56 9.54 -20.97
CA LEU A 13 25.25 8.48 -20.24
C LEU A 13 26.66 8.96 -19.98
N THR A 14 27.04 9.04 -18.72
CA THR A 14 28.38 9.47 -18.31
C THR A 14 29.03 8.40 -17.45
N THR A 15 30.32 8.20 -17.65
CA THR A 15 31.18 7.39 -16.81
C THR A 15 32.32 8.24 -16.27
N ALA A 16 32.85 7.92 -15.10
CA ALA A 16 34.02 8.64 -14.56
C ALA A 16 35.27 8.40 -15.42
N SER A 17 35.39 7.20 -16.01
CA SER A 17 36.46 6.84 -16.95
C SER A 17 36.05 5.58 -17.70
N GLY A 18 36.57 5.39 -18.91
CA GLY A 18 36.40 4.17 -19.66
C GLY A 18 35.19 4.16 -20.63
N VAL A 19 34.72 2.97 -20.96
CA VAL A 19 33.71 2.72 -22.01
C VAL A 19 32.57 1.89 -21.45
N VAL A 20 31.37 2.15 -21.94
CA VAL A 20 30.18 1.33 -21.66
C VAL A 20 29.90 0.44 -22.86
N THR A 21 29.74 -0.85 -22.62
CA THR A 21 29.34 -1.84 -23.64
C THR A 21 28.02 -2.48 -23.27
N MET A 22 27.33 -3.01 -24.25
CA MET A 22 26.19 -3.88 -24.11
C MET A 22 26.36 -5.12 -25.01
N LYS A 23 25.62 -6.16 -24.74
CA LYS A 23 25.61 -7.32 -25.62
C LYS A 23 24.87 -6.99 -26.91
N ASP A 24 25.52 -7.24 -28.05
CA ASP A 24 24.87 -7.18 -29.36
C ASP A 24 23.99 -8.42 -29.62
N LYS A 25 23.34 -8.48 -30.76
CA LYS A 25 22.47 -9.60 -31.15
C LYS A 25 23.20 -10.94 -31.25
N SER A 26 24.53 -10.91 -31.43
CA SER A 26 25.41 -12.08 -31.50
C SER A 26 25.98 -12.46 -30.14
N GLY A 27 25.69 -11.69 -29.07
CA GLY A 27 26.17 -11.94 -27.74
C GLY A 27 27.56 -11.35 -27.43
N ASN A 28 28.16 -10.59 -28.34
CA ASN A 28 29.44 -9.94 -28.15
C ASN A 28 29.28 -8.58 -27.46
N ASP A 29 30.32 -8.16 -26.73
CA ASP A 29 30.36 -6.83 -26.14
C ASP A 29 30.57 -5.77 -27.23
N SER A 30 29.59 -4.89 -27.41
CA SER A 30 29.62 -3.78 -28.36
C SER A 30 29.50 -2.47 -27.61
N VAL A 31 30.24 -1.45 -28.06
CA VAL A 31 30.17 -0.11 -27.44
C VAL A 31 28.75 0.43 -27.56
N LEU A 32 28.23 0.88 -26.42
CA LEU A 32 26.90 1.47 -26.39
C LEU A 32 26.88 2.81 -27.13
N ASN A 33 26.12 2.87 -28.22
CA ASN A 33 25.88 4.10 -28.95
C ASN A 33 24.58 4.76 -28.45
N ILE A 34 24.69 5.93 -27.81
CA ILE A 34 23.54 6.67 -27.26
C ILE A 34 22.56 7.18 -28.34
N ASN A 35 22.98 7.21 -29.61
CA ASN A 35 22.10 7.61 -30.71
C ASN A 35 21.21 6.45 -31.21
N ASP A 36 21.50 5.22 -30.81
CA ASP A 36 20.70 4.06 -31.19
C ASP A 36 19.60 3.81 -30.14
N SER A 37 18.43 3.42 -30.62
CA SER A 37 17.33 3.05 -29.75
C SER A 37 17.58 1.69 -29.10
N ILE A 38 17.21 1.60 -27.82
CA ILE A 38 17.37 0.40 -27.00
C ILE A 38 15.99 -0.17 -26.68
N ASP A 39 15.87 -1.49 -26.79
CA ASP A 39 14.67 -2.23 -26.36
C ASP A 39 14.77 -2.59 -24.88
N LEU A 40 13.97 -1.94 -24.06
CA LEU A 40 13.90 -2.14 -22.61
C LEU A 40 12.74 -3.03 -22.14
N ARG A 41 12.08 -3.77 -23.06
CA ARG A 41 11.07 -4.79 -22.69
C ARG A 41 11.68 -5.95 -21.92
N LYS A 42 13.00 -6.15 -22.10
CA LYS A 42 13.79 -7.12 -21.34
C LYS A 42 14.85 -6.39 -20.52
N GLU A 43 15.35 -7.08 -19.51
CA GLU A 43 16.48 -6.57 -18.73
C GLU A 43 17.68 -6.28 -19.64
N LEU A 44 18.20 -5.06 -19.57
CA LEU A 44 19.41 -4.67 -20.28
C LEU A 44 20.61 -4.84 -19.34
N ILE A 45 21.60 -5.56 -19.78
CA ILE A 45 22.87 -5.68 -19.08
C ILE A 45 23.89 -4.78 -19.78
N ILE A 46 24.42 -3.83 -19.05
CA ILE A 46 25.53 -2.99 -19.51
C ILE A 46 26.77 -3.30 -18.69
N LYS A 47 27.93 -3.20 -19.33
CA LYS A 47 29.21 -3.42 -18.72
C LYS A 47 30.07 -2.17 -18.87
N VAL A 48 30.60 -1.68 -17.77
CA VAL A 48 31.50 -0.54 -17.74
C VAL A 48 32.93 -1.06 -17.63
N TRP A 49 33.77 -0.63 -18.52
CA TRP A 49 35.20 -0.98 -18.58
C TRP A 49 36.01 0.23 -18.11
N SER A 50 36.92 0.06 -17.18
CA SER A 50 37.89 1.10 -16.88
C SER A 50 38.91 1.30 -18.01
N THR A 51 39.57 2.44 -18.03
CA THR A 51 40.62 2.70 -19.00
C THR A 51 41.74 1.66 -18.90
N GLU A 52 42.08 1.20 -17.69
CA GLU A 52 43.10 0.16 -17.45
C GLU A 52 42.64 -1.22 -17.94
N ALA A 53 41.38 -1.53 -17.81
CA ALA A 53 40.83 -2.77 -18.37
C ALA A 53 40.90 -2.78 -19.90
N LEU A 54 40.60 -1.65 -20.56
CA LEU A 54 40.70 -1.50 -22.00
C LEU A 54 42.14 -1.57 -22.51
N ALA A 55 43.10 -1.05 -21.72
CA ALA A 55 44.52 -1.12 -22.04
C ALA A 55 45.16 -2.50 -21.77
N GLY A 56 44.37 -3.44 -21.24
CA GLY A 56 44.87 -4.78 -20.89
C GLY A 56 45.76 -4.84 -19.61
N ILE A 57 45.87 -3.71 -18.90
CA ILE A 57 46.70 -3.61 -17.66
C ILE A 57 45.98 -4.31 -16.51
N SER A 58 44.68 -4.11 -16.37
CA SER A 58 43.87 -4.69 -15.32
C SER A 58 42.51 -5.19 -15.87
N PRO A 59 42.49 -6.35 -16.57
CA PRO A 59 41.33 -6.83 -17.31
C PRO A 59 40.08 -7.08 -16.43
N ASN A 60 40.25 -7.23 -15.14
CA ASN A 60 39.17 -7.46 -14.18
C ASN A 60 38.50 -6.17 -13.65
N GLN A 61 39.02 -4.99 -14.02
CA GLN A 61 38.39 -3.71 -13.64
C GLN A 61 37.17 -3.37 -14.54
N THR A 62 36.17 -4.22 -14.43
CA THR A 62 34.90 -4.07 -15.11
C THR A 62 33.76 -4.20 -14.11
N LYS A 63 32.63 -3.53 -14.40
CA LYS A 63 31.43 -3.64 -13.56
C LYS A 63 30.19 -3.79 -14.43
N GLU A 64 29.38 -4.79 -14.10
CA GLU A 64 28.10 -5.01 -14.77
C GLU A 64 26.96 -4.34 -13.99
N TYR A 65 26.03 -3.75 -14.73
CA TYR A 65 24.80 -3.17 -14.22
C TYR A 65 23.62 -3.76 -14.99
N LYS A 66 22.55 -4.07 -14.27
CA LYS A 66 21.28 -4.54 -14.80
C LYS A 66 20.27 -3.41 -14.74
N ILE A 67 19.71 -3.07 -15.89
CA ILE A 67 18.68 -2.05 -16.03
C ILE A 67 17.38 -2.74 -16.36
N LYS A 68 16.38 -2.56 -15.48
CA LYS A 68 15.02 -3.06 -15.69
C LYS A 68 14.05 -1.88 -15.63
N VAL A 69 13.27 -1.72 -16.67
CA VAL A 69 12.20 -0.73 -16.72
C VAL A 69 10.89 -1.40 -16.34
N ASN A 70 10.25 -0.90 -15.31
CA ASN A 70 8.91 -1.32 -14.95
C ASN A 70 7.92 -0.29 -15.51
N VAL A 71 7.06 -0.75 -16.41
CA VAL A 71 5.98 0.08 -16.96
C VAL A 71 4.75 -0.11 -16.08
N HIS A 72 4.16 1.00 -15.64
CA HIS A 72 2.87 0.95 -14.97
C HIS A 72 1.75 0.84 -15.99
N ASP A 73 0.82 -0.07 -15.77
CA ASP A 73 -0.34 -0.29 -16.65
C ASP A 73 -1.39 0.82 -16.55
N TYR A 74 -1.17 1.80 -15.69
CA TYR A 74 -2.08 2.91 -15.48
C TYR A 74 -1.32 4.22 -15.30
N ASP A 75 -1.98 5.30 -15.67
CA ASP A 75 -1.49 6.67 -15.45
C ASP A 75 -1.40 6.92 -13.93
N PRO A 76 -0.21 7.24 -13.39
CA PRO A 76 -0.04 7.51 -11.96
C PRO A 76 -0.86 8.72 -11.49
N ASP A 77 -1.20 9.64 -12.40
CA ASP A 77 -2.01 10.83 -12.08
C ASP A 77 -3.51 10.53 -12.16
N SER A 78 -3.92 9.35 -12.61
CA SER A 78 -5.31 8.93 -12.65
C SER A 78 -5.68 8.14 -11.39
N LEU A 79 -6.65 8.65 -10.64
CA LEU A 79 -7.33 7.89 -9.59
C LEU A 79 -8.20 6.81 -10.24
N ARG A 80 -7.79 5.56 -10.11
CA ARG A 80 -8.62 4.43 -10.51
C ARG A 80 -9.39 3.91 -9.32
N TRP A 81 -10.68 4.21 -9.31
CA TRP A 81 -11.60 3.59 -8.37
C TRP A 81 -11.88 2.16 -8.83
N LYS A 82 -11.50 1.18 -8.01
CA LYS A 82 -11.94 -0.20 -8.21
C LYS A 82 -13.24 -0.37 -7.45
N TYR A 83 -14.32 -0.67 -8.17
CA TYR A 83 -15.56 -1.09 -7.52
C TYR A 83 -15.26 -2.42 -6.81
N MET A 84 -15.43 -2.44 -5.52
CA MET A 84 -15.41 -3.69 -4.74
C MET A 84 -16.83 -4.21 -4.70
N ASP A 85 -17.01 -5.50 -5.01
CA ASP A 85 -18.31 -6.14 -4.92
C ASP A 85 -18.93 -5.89 -3.54
N LYS A 86 -20.27 -5.80 -3.52
CA LYS A 86 -21.00 -5.59 -2.27
C LYS A 86 -20.48 -6.57 -1.23
N ILE A 87 -20.09 -6.05 -0.07
CA ILE A 87 -19.83 -6.86 1.11
C ILE A 87 -21.04 -7.78 1.26
N ASN A 88 -20.80 -9.10 1.22
CA ASN A 88 -21.88 -10.08 1.33
C ASN A 88 -22.31 -10.13 2.80
N ASN A 89 -23.09 -9.13 3.20
CA ASN A 89 -23.56 -9.00 4.57
C ASN A 89 -24.81 -9.86 4.73
N GLN A 90 -24.81 -10.70 5.72
CA GLN A 90 -26.02 -11.46 6.11
C GLN A 90 -27.16 -10.54 6.57
N ILE A 91 -26.82 -9.32 7.00
CA ILE A 91 -27.78 -8.27 7.35
C ILE A 91 -27.60 -7.12 6.36
N GLN A 92 -28.71 -6.67 5.78
CA GLN A 92 -28.72 -5.55 4.86
C GLN A 92 -28.54 -4.22 5.62
N ILE A 93 -27.40 -3.58 5.43
CA ILE A 93 -27.12 -2.28 6.01
C ILE A 93 -27.85 -1.21 5.17
N THR A 94 -28.78 -0.49 5.76
CA THR A 94 -29.62 0.51 5.07
C THR A 94 -29.50 1.92 5.63
N GLY A 95 -28.63 2.16 6.61
CA GLY A 95 -28.53 3.45 7.32
C GLY A 95 -27.13 4.04 7.29
N GLU A 96 -26.92 5.00 8.17
CA GLU A 96 -25.60 5.57 8.41
C GLU A 96 -24.61 4.50 8.90
N GLN A 97 -23.38 4.68 8.50
CA GLN A 97 -22.29 3.78 8.86
C GLN A 97 -21.07 4.57 9.30
N LYS A 98 -20.29 3.99 10.19
CA LYS A 98 -18.98 4.51 10.56
C LYS A 98 -17.96 3.40 10.43
N SER A 99 -16.87 3.68 9.72
CA SER A 99 -15.80 2.71 9.51
C SER A 99 -14.48 3.24 10.02
N ILE A 100 -13.67 2.34 10.57
CA ILE A 100 -12.32 2.63 11.05
C ILE A 100 -11.41 1.44 10.76
N ILE A 101 -10.15 1.74 10.47
CA ILE A 101 -9.11 0.71 10.38
C ILE A 101 -8.52 0.49 11.77
N PHE A 102 -8.50 -0.77 12.20
CA PHE A 102 -7.91 -1.20 13.45
C PHE A 102 -7.06 -2.45 13.24
N GLY A 103 -5.75 -2.30 13.41
CA GLY A 103 -4.81 -3.36 13.06
C GLY A 103 -4.87 -3.72 11.57
N SER A 104 -5.17 -4.97 11.26
CA SER A 104 -5.32 -5.50 9.89
C SER A 104 -6.78 -5.58 9.43
N GLU A 105 -7.71 -4.98 10.17
CA GLU A 105 -9.14 -5.07 9.91
C GLU A 105 -9.77 -3.71 9.65
N VAL A 106 -10.85 -3.70 8.89
CA VAL A 106 -11.81 -2.59 8.80
C VAL A 106 -13.02 -2.97 9.62
N LEU A 107 -13.31 -2.15 10.62
CA LEU A 107 -14.49 -2.24 11.45
C LEU A 107 -15.54 -1.28 10.91
N THR A 108 -16.71 -1.78 10.54
CA THR A 108 -17.83 -0.97 10.08
C THR A 108 -19.00 -1.12 11.03
N TYR A 109 -19.38 -0.02 11.66
CA TYR A 109 -20.51 0.05 12.59
C TYR A 109 -21.76 0.50 11.87
N SER A 110 -22.89 -0.15 12.16
CA SER A 110 -24.21 0.21 11.64
C SER A 110 -25.30 -0.16 12.64
N VAL A 111 -26.36 0.63 12.66
CA VAL A 111 -27.55 0.33 13.46
C VAL A 111 -28.57 -0.41 12.59
N VAL A 112 -28.99 -1.58 13.03
CA VAL A 112 -29.99 -2.40 12.37
C VAL A 112 -31.02 -2.84 13.42
N ASN A 113 -32.29 -2.56 13.17
CA ASN A 113 -33.40 -2.91 14.11
C ASN A 113 -33.15 -2.40 15.54
N SER A 114 -32.63 -1.19 15.70
CA SER A 114 -32.30 -0.55 16.98
C SER A 114 -31.19 -1.23 17.78
N GLU A 115 -30.41 -2.08 17.16
CA GLU A 115 -29.17 -2.66 17.71
C GLU A 115 -27.96 -2.19 16.94
N LEU A 116 -26.85 -1.97 17.63
CA LEU A 116 -25.58 -1.56 17.02
C LEU A 116 -24.74 -2.79 16.72
N TYR A 117 -24.44 -2.96 15.45
CA TYR A 117 -23.58 -4.04 14.94
C TYR A 117 -22.24 -3.51 14.46
N VAL A 118 -21.21 -4.35 14.58
CA VAL A 118 -19.91 -4.16 13.94
C VAL A 118 -19.66 -5.30 12.95
N TYR A 119 -19.18 -4.94 11.77
CA TYR A 119 -18.70 -5.86 10.73
C TYR A 119 -17.18 -5.77 10.68
N LYS A 120 -16.51 -6.87 10.93
CA LYS A 120 -15.06 -6.97 10.85
C LYS A 120 -14.66 -7.57 9.51
N ASN A 121 -13.90 -6.84 8.72
CA ASN A 121 -13.40 -7.29 7.45
C ASN A 121 -11.88 -7.14 7.41
N SER A 122 -11.18 -8.16 6.93
CA SER A 122 -9.75 -8.05 6.70
C SER A 122 -9.46 -7.02 5.60
N LEU A 123 -8.39 -6.24 5.74
CA LEU A 123 -7.91 -5.32 4.70
C LEU A 123 -7.55 -6.04 3.39
N THR A 124 -7.23 -7.32 3.44
CA THR A 124 -6.83 -8.13 2.28
C THR A 124 -7.96 -8.99 1.71
N ASN A 125 -9.02 -9.23 2.49
CA ASN A 125 -10.13 -10.09 2.09
C ASN A 125 -11.46 -9.50 2.59
N PHE A 126 -11.99 -8.53 1.85
CA PHE A 126 -13.27 -7.91 2.14
C PHE A 126 -14.45 -8.84 1.78
N GLY A 127 -15.50 -8.78 2.60
CA GLY A 127 -16.78 -9.39 2.27
C GLY A 127 -17.15 -10.64 3.07
N ASN A 128 -16.29 -11.12 3.95
CA ASN A 128 -16.54 -12.32 4.75
C ASN A 128 -16.86 -12.05 6.23
N GLY A 129 -16.93 -10.77 6.63
CA GLY A 129 -17.24 -10.40 8.01
C GLY A 129 -18.70 -10.62 8.36
N ALA A 130 -18.97 -11.53 9.32
CA ALA A 130 -20.31 -11.64 9.90
C ALA A 130 -20.58 -10.44 10.83
N PRO A 131 -21.83 -9.93 10.89
CA PRO A 131 -22.20 -8.91 11.84
C PRO A 131 -22.17 -9.45 13.26
N GLN A 132 -21.65 -8.66 14.18
CA GLN A 132 -21.61 -8.94 15.61
C GLN A 132 -22.25 -7.77 16.36
N ALA A 133 -23.17 -8.08 17.28
CA ALA A 133 -23.74 -7.04 18.14
C ALA A 133 -22.66 -6.48 19.05
N THR A 134 -22.61 -5.16 19.20
CA THR A 134 -21.68 -4.52 20.14
C THR A 134 -22.26 -4.57 21.56
N VAL A 135 -21.38 -4.63 22.54
CA VAL A 135 -21.72 -4.65 23.95
C VAL A 135 -21.08 -3.43 24.64
N GLY A 136 -21.82 -2.75 25.51
CA GLY A 136 -21.31 -1.66 26.32
C GLY A 136 -21.43 -0.26 25.72
N LEU A 137 -21.64 -0.13 24.41
CA LEU A 137 -22.04 1.14 23.80
C LEU A 137 -23.54 1.40 23.97
N PRO A 138 -24.00 2.66 23.90
CA PRO A 138 -25.43 2.98 23.90
C PRO A 138 -26.18 2.26 22.77
N GLU A 139 -27.28 1.61 23.13
CA GLU A 139 -28.09 0.84 22.18
C GLU A 139 -28.70 1.74 21.10
N GLY A 140 -28.82 1.18 19.90
CA GLY A 140 -29.53 1.77 18.79
C GLY A 140 -28.95 3.07 18.23
N LYS A 141 -27.72 3.42 18.60
CA LYS A 141 -27.06 4.65 18.14
C LYS A 141 -25.64 4.40 17.67
N LEU A 142 -25.28 5.03 16.54
CA LEU A 142 -23.90 5.09 16.14
C LEU A 142 -23.09 5.97 17.07
N PRO A 143 -21.85 5.62 17.39
CA PRO A 143 -20.93 6.52 18.07
C PRO A 143 -20.79 7.85 17.32
N THR A 144 -20.68 8.96 18.05
CA THR A 144 -20.47 10.28 17.44
C THR A 144 -19.12 10.36 16.74
N SER A 145 -18.08 9.77 17.36
CA SER A 145 -16.77 9.56 16.72
C SER A 145 -16.16 8.24 17.16
N ILE A 146 -15.27 7.69 16.32
CA ILE A 146 -14.45 6.53 16.66
C ILE A 146 -13.03 6.85 16.20
N ILE A 147 -12.05 6.62 17.07
CA ILE A 147 -10.63 6.80 16.77
C ILE A 147 -9.82 5.62 17.29
N THR A 148 -8.65 5.40 16.70
CA THR A 148 -7.63 4.52 17.27
C THR A 148 -6.55 5.37 17.91
N PHE A 149 -6.15 5.02 19.11
CA PHE A 149 -5.08 5.72 19.81
C PHE A 149 -4.30 4.76 20.71
N LYS A 150 -2.99 5.02 20.84
CA LYS A 150 -2.12 4.29 21.74
C LYS A 150 -1.53 5.24 22.75
N PHE A 151 -1.85 5.06 24.02
CA PHE A 151 -1.18 5.75 25.10
C PHE A 151 0.21 5.17 25.37
N ASN A 152 1.13 6.00 25.85
CA ASN A 152 2.52 5.58 26.14
C ASN A 152 2.63 4.49 27.21
N ASP A 153 1.67 4.42 28.10
CA ASP A 153 1.58 3.43 29.19
C ASP A 153 0.86 2.13 28.79
N ARG A 154 0.44 2.01 27.52
CA ARG A 154 -0.20 0.81 26.98
C ARG A 154 0.66 0.14 25.92
N ASN A 155 0.65 -1.19 25.88
CA ASN A 155 1.41 -1.94 24.88
C ASN A 155 0.79 -1.88 23.49
N ASN A 156 -0.54 -1.84 23.42
CA ASN A 156 -1.31 -1.87 22.17
C ASN A 156 -2.11 -0.59 21.96
N ALA A 157 -2.42 -0.30 20.69
CA ALA A 157 -3.44 0.69 20.37
C ALA A 157 -4.81 0.16 20.79
N MET A 158 -5.69 1.08 21.16
CA MET A 158 -7.08 0.80 21.49
C MET A 158 -8.02 1.65 20.65
N LEU A 159 -9.25 1.24 20.57
CA LEU A 159 -10.35 2.01 20.00
C LEU A 159 -10.96 2.88 21.10
N TYR A 160 -11.26 4.11 20.75
CA TYR A 160 -12.01 5.05 21.58
C TYR A 160 -13.21 5.56 20.82
N ALA A 161 -14.36 5.55 21.44
CA ALA A 161 -15.60 6.05 20.87
C ALA A 161 -16.25 7.08 21.77
N THR A 162 -16.84 8.10 21.19
CA THR A 162 -17.71 9.03 21.90
C THR A 162 -19.16 8.79 21.52
N SER A 163 -20.07 9.04 22.43
CA SER A 163 -21.50 8.98 22.17
C SER A 163 -22.18 10.29 22.59
N ASP A 164 -23.46 10.44 22.23
CA ASP A 164 -24.27 11.61 22.57
C ASP A 164 -24.54 11.81 24.06
N ASN A 165 -24.20 10.81 24.88
CA ASN A 165 -24.22 10.91 26.34
C ASN A 165 -22.96 11.56 26.93
N TYR A 166 -22.06 12.10 26.08
CA TYR A 166 -20.78 12.75 26.44
C TYR A 166 -19.78 11.84 27.16
N LYS A 167 -19.97 10.53 27.10
CA LYS A 167 -19.02 9.55 27.62
C LYS A 167 -18.06 9.10 26.56
N VAL A 168 -16.85 8.77 26.99
CA VAL A 168 -15.83 8.12 26.16
C VAL A 168 -15.78 6.66 26.53
N TYR A 169 -15.86 5.82 25.53
CA TYR A 169 -15.77 4.37 25.64
C TYR A 169 -14.45 3.89 25.04
N GLU A 170 -13.91 2.81 25.57
CA GLU A 170 -12.71 2.17 25.02
C GLU A 170 -12.94 0.69 24.75
N SER A 171 -12.22 0.15 23.75
CA SER A 171 -12.31 -1.24 23.34
C SER A 171 -10.99 -1.74 22.75
N GLU A 172 -10.65 -2.99 23.02
CA GLU A 172 -9.51 -3.68 22.41
C GLU A 172 -9.88 -4.43 21.13
N ASP A 173 -11.15 -4.73 20.94
CA ASP A 173 -11.62 -5.61 19.86
C ASP A 173 -12.70 -4.97 18.95
N GLY A 174 -13.23 -3.81 19.34
CA GLY A 174 -14.31 -3.12 18.66
C GLY A 174 -15.70 -3.73 18.83
N ILE A 175 -15.85 -4.77 19.64
CA ILE A 175 -17.12 -5.42 19.98
C ILE A 175 -17.52 -5.10 21.40
N ASN A 176 -16.60 -5.35 22.33
CA ASN A 176 -16.81 -5.14 23.76
C ASN A 176 -16.25 -3.77 24.15
N TRP A 177 -17.11 -2.93 24.68
CA TRP A 177 -16.79 -1.55 25.04
C TRP A 177 -17.04 -1.31 26.51
N GLU A 178 -16.19 -0.53 27.14
CA GLU A 178 -16.34 -0.07 28.52
C GLU A 178 -16.10 1.44 28.60
N ILE A 179 -16.61 2.07 29.65
CA ILE A 179 -16.35 3.49 29.86
C ILE A 179 -14.86 3.64 30.15
N SER A 180 -14.20 4.53 29.41
CA SER A 180 -12.77 4.73 29.55
C SER A 180 -12.42 5.37 30.88
N GLU A 181 -11.58 4.70 31.68
CA GLU A 181 -11.04 5.27 32.92
C GLU A 181 -10.13 6.48 32.66
N LYS A 182 -9.49 6.54 31.49
CA LYS A 182 -8.59 7.64 31.09
C LYS A 182 -9.35 8.95 30.84
N PHE A 183 -10.58 8.84 30.39
CA PHE A 183 -11.46 9.98 30.08
C PHE A 183 -12.73 10.01 30.96
N GLY A 184 -12.78 9.18 32.00
CA GLY A 184 -13.91 9.09 32.92
C GLY A 184 -14.26 10.42 33.57
N ASP A 185 -15.47 10.49 34.09
CA ASP A 185 -16.12 11.68 34.65
C ASP A 185 -15.17 12.50 35.55
N LYS A 186 -14.86 13.73 35.09
CA LYS A 186 -14.35 14.81 35.93
C LYS A 186 -15.49 15.75 36.24
#